data_c27c798519d4d9382f7807940f22b9b6
#
_entry.id   c27c798519d4d9382f7807940f22b9b6
#
_cell.length_a   1.000
_cell.length_b   1.000
_cell.length_c   1.000
_cell.angle_alpha   90.00
_cell.angle_beta   90.00
_cell.angle_gamma   90.00
#
_symmetry.space_group_name_H-M   'P 1'
#
loop_
_entity.id
_entity.type
_entity.pdbx_description
1 polymer ?
#
loop_
_entity_poly.entity_id
_entity_poly.type
_entity_poly.pdbx_seq_one_letter_code
_entity_poly.pdbx_strand_id
1 'polypeptide(L)'
;YRSDDGRLRYYYLSLAFVILSCLSKGMAVVFPAVLLLIDYYLDRSVPKKKWLEKIPFLIIALLWGFLTLVTQESMGAVGASGYFLPRNILLASYGLMFYIVKMIFPVNLAVFYPLPDGSGFSLPGVYYLAFAAVVALGVLIYYFRKYRILVFGFLFYAVNLLLVLQIVPVGLAVTADRYFYLPS
;
A
#
# COMPACT_ATOMS: atom_id res chain seq x y z
N TYR A 1 -1.26 -19.39 30.57
CA TYR A 1 -1.76 -18.30 31.46
C TYR A 1 -0.72 -17.18 31.43
N ARG A 2 -0.78 -16.31 30.40
CA ARG A 2 0.10 -15.13 30.35
C ARG A 2 -0.61 -14.02 31.12
N SER A 3 0.03 -13.49 32.17
CA SER A 3 -0.51 -12.42 32.99
C SER A 3 -0.90 -11.21 32.13
N ASP A 4 -1.96 -10.50 32.49
CA ASP A 4 -2.43 -9.31 31.75
C ASP A 4 -1.35 -8.23 31.63
N ASP A 5 -0.44 -8.12 32.60
CA ASP A 5 0.73 -7.23 32.58
C ASP A 5 1.68 -7.50 31.42
N GLY A 6 1.91 -8.78 31.06
CA GLY A 6 2.73 -9.13 29.90
C GLY A 6 2.11 -8.71 28.57
N ARG A 7 0.77 -8.77 28.46
CA ARG A 7 0.05 -8.34 27.24
C ARG A 7 0.11 -6.84 27.05
N LEU A 8 -0.08 -6.07 28.12
CA LEU A 8 0.01 -4.60 28.10
C LEU A 8 1.41 -4.13 27.70
N ARG A 9 2.46 -4.74 28.25
CA ARG A 9 3.85 -4.42 27.91
C ARG A 9 4.12 -4.60 26.41
N TYR A 10 3.74 -5.73 25.83
CA TYR A 10 3.93 -5.98 24.39
C TYR A 10 3.09 -5.05 23.52
N TYR A 11 1.90 -4.66 23.98
CA TYR A 11 1.05 -3.70 23.28
C TYR A 11 1.72 -2.31 23.20
N TYR A 12 2.22 -1.76 24.33
CA TYR A 12 2.90 -0.48 24.33
C TYR A 12 4.23 -0.51 23.57
N LEU A 13 4.97 -1.62 23.64
CA LEU A 13 6.16 -1.81 22.81
C LEU A 13 5.82 -1.79 21.33
N SER A 14 4.75 -2.44 20.90
CA SER A 14 4.34 -2.42 19.48
C SER A 14 3.93 -1.02 19.02
N LEU A 15 3.25 -0.25 19.88
CA LEU A 15 2.93 1.17 19.60
C LEU A 15 4.21 2.01 19.44
N ALA A 16 5.17 1.86 20.34
CA ALA A 16 6.45 2.56 20.28
C ALA A 16 7.21 2.21 18.97
N PHE A 17 7.26 0.93 18.60
CA PHE A 17 7.91 0.51 17.37
C PHE A 17 7.21 1.03 16.10
N VAL A 18 5.88 1.13 16.10
CA VAL A 18 5.15 1.73 14.98
C VAL A 18 5.48 3.22 14.85
N ILE A 19 5.53 3.96 15.94
CA ILE A 19 5.95 5.38 15.93
C ILE A 19 7.37 5.51 15.39
N LEU A 20 8.32 4.72 15.89
CA LEU A 20 9.70 4.73 15.41
C LEU A 20 9.79 4.35 13.92
N SER A 21 8.97 3.40 13.48
CA SER A 21 8.90 3.00 12.07
C SER A 21 8.36 4.14 11.18
N CYS A 22 7.31 4.83 11.63
CA CYS A 22 6.78 6.01 10.94
C CYS A 22 7.81 7.14 10.86
N LEU A 23 8.59 7.37 11.92
CA LEU A 23 9.69 8.35 11.95
C LEU A 23 10.82 7.98 10.97
N SER A 24 11.08 6.69 10.81
CA SER A 24 12.09 6.20 9.87
C SER A 24 11.62 6.28 8.42
N LYS A 25 10.38 5.83 8.13
CA LYS A 25 9.82 5.78 6.79
C LYS A 25 8.30 5.90 6.82
N GLY A 26 7.75 6.88 6.10
CA GLY A 26 6.29 7.13 6.03
C GLY A 26 5.46 5.94 5.52
N MET A 27 6.06 4.93 4.90
CA MET A 27 5.34 3.73 4.44
C MET A 27 4.74 2.89 5.59
N ALA A 28 5.20 3.05 6.83
CA ALA A 28 4.64 2.38 7.99
C ALA A 28 3.17 2.75 8.30
N VAL A 29 2.65 3.79 7.68
CA VAL A 29 1.23 4.20 7.73
C VAL A 29 0.26 3.08 7.34
N VAL A 30 0.67 2.10 6.53
CA VAL A 30 -0.18 0.95 6.15
C VAL A 30 -0.34 -0.10 7.27
N PHE A 31 0.44 -0.01 8.34
CA PHE A 31 0.48 -1.01 9.41
C PHE A 31 -0.91 -1.37 10.02
N PRO A 32 -1.84 -0.41 10.30
CA PRO A 32 -3.17 -0.76 10.79
C PRO A 32 -3.97 -1.65 9.84
N ALA A 33 -3.84 -1.42 8.54
CA ALA A 33 -4.49 -2.25 7.52
C ALA A 33 -3.89 -3.67 7.50
N VAL A 34 -2.58 -3.78 7.66
CA VAL A 34 -1.90 -5.08 7.79
C VAL A 34 -2.37 -5.84 9.03
N LEU A 35 -2.57 -5.17 10.18
CA LEU A 35 -3.13 -5.80 11.37
C LEU A 35 -4.54 -6.37 11.14
N LEU A 36 -5.39 -5.66 10.39
CA LEU A 36 -6.72 -6.14 10.02
C LEU A 36 -6.64 -7.36 9.09
N LEU A 37 -5.71 -7.37 8.14
CA LEU A 37 -5.48 -8.50 7.25
C LEU A 37 -5.01 -9.75 8.00
N ILE A 38 -4.12 -9.57 8.98
CA ILE A 38 -3.66 -10.67 9.83
C ILE A 38 -4.83 -11.27 10.63
N ASP A 39 -5.72 -10.44 11.19
CA ASP A 39 -6.90 -10.95 11.88
C ASP A 39 -7.85 -11.70 10.94
N TYR A 40 -8.05 -11.19 9.72
CA TYR A 40 -8.81 -11.89 8.68
C TYR A 40 -8.21 -13.26 8.35
N TYR A 41 -6.88 -13.32 8.16
CA TYR A 41 -6.18 -14.56 7.83
C TYR A 41 -6.27 -15.60 8.95
N LEU A 42 -6.10 -15.14 10.21
CA LEU A 42 -6.14 -16.03 11.39
C LEU A 42 -7.56 -16.42 11.81
N ASP A 43 -8.59 -16.02 11.03
CA ASP A 43 -10.00 -16.28 11.32
C ASP A 43 -10.41 -15.86 12.74
N ARG A 44 -9.83 -14.82 13.24
CA ARG A 44 -10.16 -14.29 14.55
C ARG A 44 -11.45 -13.52 14.45
N SER A 45 -12.51 -14.01 15.10
CA SER A 45 -13.64 -13.15 15.40
C SER A 45 -13.14 -11.99 16.25
N VAL A 46 -13.16 -10.77 15.68
CA VAL A 46 -12.63 -9.57 16.36
C VAL A 46 -13.78 -8.97 17.19
N PRO A 47 -13.87 -9.26 18.50
CA PRO A 47 -14.87 -8.63 19.35
C PRO A 47 -14.62 -7.11 19.38
N LYS A 48 -15.67 -6.32 19.63
CA LYS A 48 -15.61 -4.84 19.64
C LYS A 48 -14.44 -4.29 20.46
N LYS A 49 -14.08 -4.94 21.57
CA LYS A 49 -12.94 -4.57 22.41
C LYS A 49 -11.60 -4.61 21.67
N LYS A 50 -11.39 -5.58 20.80
CA LYS A 50 -10.15 -5.69 20.00
C LYS A 50 -10.07 -4.64 18.88
N TRP A 51 -11.20 -4.12 18.41
CA TRP A 51 -11.21 -2.97 17.51
C TRP A 51 -10.70 -1.71 18.21
N LEU A 52 -11.11 -1.49 19.46
CA LEU A 52 -10.65 -0.37 20.29
C LEU A 52 -9.12 -0.41 20.49
N GLU A 53 -8.52 -1.59 20.64
CA GLU A 53 -7.07 -1.77 20.76
C GLU A 53 -6.31 -1.33 19.48
N LYS A 54 -6.96 -1.29 18.32
CA LYS A 54 -6.36 -0.87 17.04
C LYS A 54 -6.50 0.62 16.76
N ILE A 55 -7.40 1.31 17.46
CA ILE A 55 -7.65 2.75 17.26
C ILE A 55 -6.36 3.58 17.42
N PRO A 56 -5.51 3.38 18.44
CA PRO A 56 -4.27 4.15 18.56
C PRO A 56 -3.33 4.00 17.35
N PHE A 57 -3.23 2.79 16.79
CA PHE A 57 -2.44 2.56 15.58
C PHE A 57 -3.01 3.31 14.38
N LEU A 58 -4.35 3.33 14.25
CA LEU A 58 -5.02 4.07 13.19
C LEU A 58 -4.82 5.58 13.33
N ILE A 59 -4.90 6.11 14.55
CA ILE A 59 -4.68 7.53 14.84
C ILE A 59 -3.24 7.92 14.46
N ILE A 60 -2.24 7.13 14.88
CA ILE A 60 -0.82 7.36 14.54
C ILE A 60 -0.65 7.35 13.01
N ALA A 61 -1.23 6.38 12.32
CA ALA A 61 -1.14 6.27 10.87
C ALA A 61 -1.78 7.47 10.16
N LEU A 62 -2.96 7.93 10.59
CA LEU A 62 -3.64 9.08 10.01
C LEU A 62 -2.87 10.38 10.25
N LEU A 63 -2.37 10.61 11.47
CA LEU A 63 -1.56 11.79 11.79
C LEU A 63 -0.28 11.82 10.96
N TRP A 64 0.42 10.67 10.86
CA TRP A 64 1.67 10.59 10.10
C TRP A 64 1.44 10.70 8.59
N GLY A 65 0.36 10.08 8.09
CA GLY A 65 -0.05 10.22 6.70
C GLY A 65 -0.36 11.66 6.34
N PHE A 66 -1.10 12.37 7.19
CA PHE A 66 -1.39 13.79 7.02
C PHE A 66 -0.12 14.64 7.00
N LEU A 67 0.78 14.46 7.99
CA LEU A 67 2.06 15.17 8.04
C LEU A 67 2.90 14.90 6.79
N THR A 68 2.93 13.66 6.31
CA THR A 68 3.65 13.30 5.09
C THR A 68 3.09 14.02 3.86
N LEU A 69 1.77 14.10 3.72
CA LEU A 69 1.12 14.80 2.61
C LEU A 69 1.44 16.30 2.65
N VAL A 70 1.28 16.95 3.80
CA VAL A 70 1.60 18.40 3.98
C VAL A 70 3.06 18.68 3.64
N THR A 71 3.98 17.85 4.10
CA THR A 71 5.41 18.02 3.82
C THR A 71 5.71 17.85 2.32
N GLN A 72 5.08 16.89 1.66
CA GLN A 72 5.28 16.67 0.23
C GLN A 72 4.63 17.75 -0.63
N GLU A 73 3.50 18.30 -0.20
CA GLU A 73 2.88 19.46 -0.86
C GLU A 73 3.78 20.69 -0.77
N SER A 74 4.34 20.97 0.41
CA SER A 74 5.27 22.09 0.62
C SER A 74 6.57 21.96 -0.21
N MET A 75 6.97 20.75 -0.57
CA MET A 75 8.10 20.46 -1.46
C MET A 75 7.72 20.48 -2.94
N GLY A 76 6.46 20.80 -3.28
CA GLY A 76 5.97 20.76 -4.67
C GLY A 76 5.89 19.37 -5.29
N ALA A 77 5.97 18.31 -4.47
CA ALA A 77 5.94 16.93 -4.94
C ALA A 77 4.52 16.42 -5.19
N VAL A 78 3.51 17.03 -4.55
CA VAL A 78 2.09 16.68 -4.72
C VAL A 78 1.50 17.52 -5.86
N GLY A 79 0.80 16.87 -6.77
CA GLY A 79 0.09 17.55 -7.86
C GLY A 79 0.95 17.94 -9.07
N ALA A 80 2.26 17.64 -9.07
CA ALA A 80 3.14 17.94 -10.21
C ALA A 80 2.65 17.29 -11.54
N SER A 81 1.88 16.22 -11.47
CA SER A 81 1.29 15.52 -12.63
C SER A 81 -0.21 15.74 -12.83
N GLY A 82 -0.84 16.61 -12.02
CA GLY A 82 -2.27 16.90 -12.06
C GLY A 82 -3.16 15.79 -11.46
N TYR A 83 -4.24 16.22 -10.82
CA TYR A 83 -5.24 15.30 -10.25
C TYR A 83 -6.29 14.94 -11.32
N PHE A 84 -6.01 13.92 -12.12
CA PHE A 84 -7.00 13.35 -13.02
C PHE A 84 -7.25 11.89 -12.64
N LEU A 85 -8.26 11.65 -11.81
CA LEU A 85 -8.51 10.35 -11.18
C LEU A 85 -8.50 9.15 -12.15
N PRO A 86 -9.12 9.20 -13.34
CA PRO A 86 -9.07 8.07 -14.27
C PRO A 86 -7.67 7.75 -14.77
N ARG A 87 -6.84 8.76 -15.03
CA ARG A 87 -5.42 8.58 -15.39
C ARG A 87 -4.63 7.94 -14.24
N ASN A 88 -4.87 8.40 -13.01
CA ASN A 88 -4.17 7.90 -11.83
C ASN A 88 -4.52 6.43 -11.56
N ILE A 89 -5.77 6.01 -11.82
CA ILE A 89 -6.17 4.59 -11.74
C ILE A 89 -5.41 3.75 -12.76
N LEU A 90 -5.23 4.22 -13.99
CA LEU A 90 -4.44 3.53 -15.00
C LEU A 90 -2.96 3.44 -14.60
N LEU A 91 -2.38 4.53 -14.08
CA LEU A 91 -1.01 4.54 -13.56
C LEU A 91 -0.82 3.58 -12.38
N ALA A 92 -1.77 3.58 -11.43
CA ALA A 92 -1.76 2.68 -10.29
C ALA A 92 -1.87 1.20 -10.72
N SER A 93 -2.73 0.92 -11.70
CA SER A 93 -2.89 -0.43 -12.25
C SER A 93 -1.62 -0.90 -12.94
N TYR A 94 -0.98 -0.02 -13.70
CA TYR A 94 0.32 -0.32 -14.31
C TYR A 94 1.38 -0.59 -13.25
N GLY A 95 1.49 0.26 -12.21
CA GLY A 95 2.43 0.07 -11.12
C GLY A 95 2.24 -1.28 -10.40
N LEU A 96 0.99 -1.64 -10.12
CA LEU A 96 0.66 -2.91 -9.46
C LEU A 96 1.10 -4.11 -10.32
N MET A 97 0.78 -4.12 -11.61
CA MET A 97 1.19 -5.19 -12.52
C MET A 97 2.70 -5.20 -12.78
N PHE A 98 3.30 -4.01 -12.90
CA PHE A 98 4.73 -3.85 -13.07
C PHE A 98 5.52 -4.55 -11.95
N TYR A 99 5.14 -4.34 -10.70
CA TYR A 99 5.82 -4.97 -9.56
C TYR A 99 5.60 -6.49 -9.52
N ILE A 100 4.43 -7.01 -9.93
CA ILE A 100 4.23 -8.47 -10.08
C ILE A 100 5.18 -9.04 -11.10
N VAL A 101 5.31 -8.39 -12.28
CA VAL A 101 6.23 -8.82 -13.33
C VAL A 101 7.69 -8.78 -12.86
N LYS A 102 8.08 -7.71 -12.16
CA LYS A 102 9.45 -7.58 -11.63
C LYS A 102 9.76 -8.57 -10.51
N MET A 103 8.76 -9.03 -9.77
CA MET A 103 8.92 -10.10 -8.78
C MET A 103 9.31 -11.43 -9.43
N ILE A 104 8.70 -11.72 -10.59
CA ILE A 104 8.96 -12.99 -11.31
C ILE A 104 10.22 -12.86 -12.19
N PHE A 105 10.39 -11.70 -12.82
CA PHE A 105 11.49 -11.42 -13.75
C PHE A 105 12.19 -10.11 -13.34
N PRO A 106 13.20 -10.17 -12.45
CA PRO A 106 13.93 -9.00 -11.96
C PRO A 106 15.01 -8.56 -12.97
N VAL A 107 14.60 -8.18 -14.19
CA VAL A 107 15.47 -7.71 -15.26
C VAL A 107 15.29 -6.21 -15.48
N ASN A 108 16.36 -5.52 -15.94
CA ASN A 108 16.36 -4.09 -16.24
C ASN A 108 15.80 -3.23 -15.07
N LEU A 109 16.40 -3.43 -13.89
CA LEU A 109 16.04 -2.67 -12.70
C LEU A 109 16.53 -1.22 -12.81
N ALA A 110 15.71 -0.27 -12.38
CA ALA A 110 16.04 1.15 -12.39
C ALA A 110 15.66 1.83 -11.07
N VAL A 111 16.38 2.88 -10.73
CA VAL A 111 16.14 3.66 -9.51
C VAL A 111 14.73 4.26 -9.50
N PHE A 112 14.26 4.73 -10.66
CA PHE A 112 12.91 5.20 -10.87
C PHE A 112 12.53 5.12 -12.36
N TYR A 113 11.22 5.04 -12.60
CA TYR A 113 10.64 5.08 -13.95
C TYR A 113 9.82 6.35 -14.09
N PRO A 114 10.16 7.25 -15.03
CA PRO A 114 9.49 8.54 -15.17
C PRO A 114 8.02 8.38 -15.55
N LEU A 115 7.22 9.40 -15.22
CA LEU A 115 5.85 9.49 -15.69
C LEU A 115 5.84 9.65 -17.22
N PRO A 116 4.89 8.99 -17.92
CA PRO A 116 4.72 9.20 -19.36
C PRO A 116 4.27 10.63 -19.62
N ASP A 117 4.85 11.24 -20.65
CA ASP A 117 4.42 12.53 -21.15
C ASP A 117 2.97 12.45 -21.66
N GLY A 118 2.19 13.50 -21.43
CA GLY A 118 0.82 13.60 -21.89
C GLY A 118 -0.17 14.01 -20.81
N SER A 119 -1.25 14.65 -21.24
CA SER A 119 -2.38 15.06 -20.39
C SER A 119 -3.60 14.16 -20.66
N GLY A 120 -4.39 13.93 -19.62
CA GLY A 120 -5.64 13.19 -19.74
C GLY A 120 -5.46 11.68 -20.01
N PHE A 121 -6.17 11.14 -20.98
CA PHE A 121 -6.19 9.72 -21.36
C PHE A 121 -5.11 9.32 -22.38
N SER A 122 -4.25 10.24 -22.82
CA SER A 122 -3.19 9.94 -23.80
C SER A 122 -2.06 9.13 -23.15
N LEU A 123 -2.36 7.89 -22.78
CA LEU A 123 -1.39 6.93 -22.23
C LEU A 123 -1.11 5.82 -23.26
N PRO A 124 0.11 5.27 -23.29
CA PRO A 124 0.42 4.08 -24.08
C PRO A 124 -0.54 2.92 -23.78
N GLY A 125 -0.86 2.09 -24.79
CA GLY A 125 -1.82 0.98 -24.67
C GLY A 125 -1.50 -0.01 -23.53
N VAL A 126 -0.24 -0.11 -23.11
CA VAL A 126 0.21 -0.97 -22.00
C VAL A 126 -0.49 -0.62 -20.68
N TYR A 127 -0.86 0.64 -20.43
CA TYR A 127 -1.56 1.05 -19.21
C TYR A 127 -2.99 0.52 -19.17
N TYR A 128 -3.68 0.50 -20.32
CA TYR A 128 -5.02 -0.08 -20.43
C TYR A 128 -5.00 -1.60 -20.32
N LEU A 129 -3.96 -2.24 -20.88
CA LEU A 129 -3.75 -3.67 -20.73
C LEU A 129 -3.49 -4.04 -19.26
N ALA A 130 -2.68 -3.25 -18.56
CA ALA A 130 -2.42 -3.43 -17.13
C ALA A 130 -3.70 -3.28 -16.29
N PHE A 131 -4.56 -2.30 -16.62
CA PHE A 131 -5.85 -2.15 -15.95
C PHE A 131 -6.75 -3.37 -16.17
N ALA A 132 -6.86 -3.86 -17.42
CA ALA A 132 -7.60 -5.08 -17.71
C ALA A 132 -7.04 -6.30 -16.96
N ALA A 133 -5.72 -6.42 -16.85
CA ALA A 133 -5.05 -7.48 -16.09
C ALA A 133 -5.34 -7.38 -14.59
N VAL A 134 -5.36 -6.18 -13.99
CA VAL A 134 -5.74 -5.97 -12.58
C VAL A 134 -7.19 -6.37 -12.33
N VAL A 135 -8.12 -6.00 -13.24
CA VAL A 135 -9.52 -6.42 -13.15
C VAL A 135 -9.63 -7.95 -13.24
N ALA A 136 -8.95 -8.57 -14.20
CA ALA A 136 -8.93 -10.04 -14.34
C ALA A 136 -8.37 -10.72 -13.10
N LEU A 137 -7.29 -10.18 -12.52
CA LEU A 137 -6.70 -10.67 -11.27
C LEU A 137 -7.69 -10.55 -10.10
N GLY A 138 -8.41 -9.43 -9.99
CA GLY A 138 -9.46 -9.23 -8.98
C GLY A 138 -10.59 -10.24 -9.11
N VAL A 139 -11.06 -10.52 -10.33
CA VAL A 139 -12.08 -11.54 -10.61
C VAL A 139 -11.55 -12.93 -10.25
N LEU A 140 -10.29 -13.24 -10.58
CA LEU A 140 -9.66 -14.50 -10.25
C LEU A 140 -9.60 -14.72 -8.72
N ILE A 141 -9.19 -13.69 -7.98
CA ILE A 141 -9.12 -13.75 -6.51
C ILE A 141 -10.52 -13.88 -5.91
N TYR A 142 -11.51 -13.18 -6.46
CA TYR A 142 -12.90 -13.35 -6.04
C TYR A 142 -13.42 -14.76 -6.26
N TYR A 143 -13.07 -15.37 -7.39
CA TYR A 143 -13.42 -16.78 -7.67
C TYR A 143 -12.75 -17.74 -6.69
N PHE A 144 -11.47 -17.51 -6.39
CA PHE A 144 -10.69 -18.31 -5.45
C PHE A 144 -10.77 -17.82 -3.99
N ARG A 145 -11.72 -16.96 -3.64
CA ARG A 145 -11.88 -16.38 -2.29
C ARG A 145 -12.01 -17.41 -1.15
N LYS A 146 -12.32 -18.65 -1.49
CA LYS A 146 -12.36 -19.77 -0.54
C LYS A 146 -10.96 -20.05 0.05
N TYR A 147 -9.90 -19.77 -0.70
CA TYR A 147 -8.53 -19.95 -0.27
C TYR A 147 -8.01 -18.66 0.38
N ARG A 148 -8.19 -18.55 1.71
CA ARG A 148 -7.83 -17.35 2.48
C ARG A 148 -6.40 -16.89 2.29
N ILE A 149 -5.46 -17.83 2.07
CA ILE A 149 -4.04 -17.50 1.86
C ILE A 149 -3.83 -16.67 0.58
N LEU A 150 -4.55 -16.98 -0.50
CA LEU A 150 -4.45 -16.23 -1.77
C LEU A 150 -5.01 -14.82 -1.60
N VAL A 151 -6.18 -14.70 -0.94
CA VAL A 151 -6.79 -13.39 -0.65
C VAL A 151 -5.88 -12.57 0.26
N PHE A 152 -5.34 -13.18 1.32
CA PHE A 152 -4.42 -12.51 2.23
C PHE A 152 -3.16 -12.03 1.51
N GLY A 153 -2.51 -12.89 0.74
CA GLY A 153 -1.29 -12.55 0.00
C GLY A 153 -1.50 -11.39 -0.96
N PHE A 154 -2.59 -11.41 -1.74
CA PHE A 154 -2.91 -10.32 -2.66
C PHE A 154 -3.24 -9.01 -1.94
N LEU A 155 -4.08 -9.05 -0.91
CA LEU A 155 -4.42 -7.86 -0.14
C LEU A 155 -3.22 -7.30 0.60
N PHE A 156 -2.37 -8.15 1.16
CA PHE A 156 -1.12 -7.74 1.79
C PHE A 156 -0.21 -7.02 0.79
N TYR A 157 -0.03 -7.60 -0.39
CA TYR A 157 0.71 -7.00 -1.49
C TYR A 157 0.11 -5.63 -1.90
N ALA A 158 -1.20 -5.57 -2.17
CA ALA A 158 -1.89 -4.36 -2.59
C ALA A 158 -1.83 -3.25 -1.53
N VAL A 159 -2.04 -3.57 -0.25
CA VAL A 159 -2.00 -2.60 0.86
C VAL A 159 -0.61 -2.01 1.03
N ASN A 160 0.45 -2.81 0.94
CA ASN A 160 1.83 -2.30 1.06
C ASN A 160 2.24 -1.41 -0.11
N LEU A 161 1.68 -1.63 -1.30
CA LEU A 161 1.92 -0.78 -2.47
C LEU A 161 1.03 0.46 -2.53
N LEU A 162 -0.09 0.51 -1.80
CA LEU A 162 -1.13 1.54 -1.91
C LEU A 162 -0.57 2.97 -1.87
N LEU A 163 0.42 3.23 -1.04
CA LEU A 163 1.05 4.55 -0.89
C LEU A 163 1.98 4.93 -2.05
N VAL A 164 2.46 3.95 -2.82
CA VAL A 164 3.39 4.16 -3.94
C VAL A 164 2.70 4.06 -5.30
N LEU A 165 1.48 3.50 -5.32
CA LEU A 165 0.65 3.44 -6.51
C LEU A 165 0.05 4.82 -6.78
N GLN A 166 0.58 5.64 -7.58
CA GLN A 166 0.19 6.99 -8.03
C GLN A 166 -1.34 7.32 -8.03
N ILE A 167 -2.10 6.79 -7.04
CA ILE A 167 -3.51 7.14 -6.80
C ILE A 167 -3.58 8.61 -6.38
N VAL A 168 -2.76 8.97 -5.40
CA VAL A 168 -2.41 10.37 -5.10
C VAL A 168 -1.07 10.62 -5.78
N PRO A 169 -0.99 11.50 -6.78
CA PRO A 169 0.24 11.74 -7.51
C PRO A 169 1.26 12.43 -6.61
N VAL A 170 2.30 11.70 -6.28
CA VAL A 170 3.42 12.18 -5.47
C VAL A 170 4.72 11.94 -6.23
N GLY A 171 5.43 13.02 -6.53
CA GLY A 171 6.67 12.98 -7.30
C GLY A 171 6.47 12.76 -8.80
N LEU A 172 7.58 12.55 -9.51
CA LEU A 172 7.64 12.45 -10.98
C LEU A 172 7.85 11.01 -11.48
N ALA A 173 7.78 10.01 -10.61
CA ALA A 173 8.01 8.61 -10.96
C ALA A 173 6.72 7.80 -10.90
N VAL A 174 6.43 6.99 -11.94
CA VAL A 174 5.32 6.02 -11.90
C VAL A 174 5.60 4.91 -10.92
N THR A 175 6.82 4.37 -10.98
CA THR A 175 7.29 3.25 -10.14
C THR A 175 8.77 3.44 -9.81
N ALA A 176 9.23 2.77 -8.75
CA ALA A 176 10.65 2.70 -8.41
C ALA A 176 10.93 1.35 -7.73
N ASP A 177 11.98 0.65 -8.18
CA ASP A 177 12.27 -0.70 -7.68
C ASP A 177 12.54 -0.76 -6.17
N ARG A 178 12.98 0.35 -5.57
CA ARG A 178 13.18 0.48 -4.11
C ARG A 178 11.91 0.32 -3.26
N TYR A 179 10.73 0.39 -3.84
CA TYR A 179 9.46 0.23 -3.11
C TYR A 179 8.94 -1.20 -3.08
N PHE A 180 9.60 -2.07 -3.83
CA PHE A 180 9.14 -3.44 -4.03
C PHE A 180 9.56 -4.41 -2.92
N TYR A 181 10.67 -4.16 -2.22
CA TYR A 181 11.23 -5.10 -1.25
C TYR A 181 10.34 -5.40 -0.03
N LEU A 182 9.37 -4.55 0.27
CA LEU A 182 8.48 -4.75 1.42
C LEU A 182 7.25 -5.61 1.06
N PRO A 183 6.59 -5.43 -0.10
CA PRO A 183 5.46 -6.27 -0.51
C PRO A 183 5.85 -7.63 -1.10
N SER A 184 7.11 -7.83 -1.49
CA SER A 184 7.61 -9.13 -1.96
C SER A 184 7.94 -10.07 -0.81
#